data_7d81154222a251f23aa1c929faa23f06
#
_entry.id   7d81154222a251f23aa1c929faa23f06
#
_cell.length_a   1.000
_cell.length_b   1.000
_cell.length_c   1.000
_cell.angle_alpha   90.00
_cell.angle_beta   90.00
_cell.angle_gamma   90.00
#
_symmetry.space_group_name_H-M   'P 1'
#
loop_
_entity.id
_entity.type
_entity.pdbx_description
1 polymer ?
#
loop_
_entity_poly.entity_id
_entity_poly.type
_entity_poly.pdbx_seq_one_letter_code
_entity_poly.pdbx_strand_id
1 'polypeptide(L)'
;MIGIEPKYIIIHHSLTKHGKVVDWNAIRDYHMKEQGWKDIGYHYGIERIGEKYAILTGRAENETGAHTSQNKMNFQSLGICMVGNFDLTRPPEPAFKLLVDLCIGLCRKYDIPVENIKAHRDYASYKTCPGKMFPMAELGEEVRKRV
;
A
#
# COMPACT_ATOMS: atom_id res chain seq x y z
N MET A 1 10.09 23.07 5.43
CA MET A 1 8.83 22.31 5.44
C MET A 1 8.97 21.04 6.24
N ILE A 2 8.06 20.81 7.14
CA ILE A 2 8.11 19.63 8.00
C ILE A 2 7.45 18.46 7.27
N GLY A 3 8.20 17.39 7.00
CA GLY A 3 7.67 16.18 6.42
C GLY A 3 7.00 15.31 7.48
N ILE A 4 6.43 14.19 7.06
CA ILE A 4 5.88 13.22 7.99
C ILE A 4 7.00 12.35 8.57
N GLU A 5 6.78 11.84 9.78
CA GLU A 5 7.57 10.76 10.35
C GLU A 5 6.64 9.55 10.45
N PRO A 6 6.81 8.54 9.59
CA PRO A 6 5.84 7.44 9.55
C PRO A 6 5.81 6.62 10.83
N LYS A 7 4.61 6.37 11.33
CA LYS A 7 4.36 5.52 12.51
C LYS A 7 3.53 4.30 12.17
N TYR A 8 2.95 4.27 10.95
CA TYR A 8 2.06 3.21 10.46
C TYR A 8 2.39 2.89 9.02
N ILE A 9 2.06 1.68 8.61
CA ILE A 9 2.05 1.27 7.22
C ILE A 9 0.62 0.83 6.92
N ILE A 10 0.02 1.38 5.87
CA ILE A 10 -1.36 1.02 5.48
C ILE A 10 -1.35 0.37 4.12
N ILE A 11 -1.92 -0.81 4.05
CA ILE A 11 -1.97 -1.63 2.83
C ILE A 11 -3.28 -1.37 2.10
N HIS A 12 -3.15 -1.15 0.80
CA HIS A 12 -4.26 -0.92 -0.12
C HIS A 12 -4.18 -1.87 -1.30
N HIS A 13 -5.31 -2.01 -2.02
CA HIS A 13 -5.30 -2.56 -3.37
C HIS A 13 -5.92 -1.54 -4.33
N SER A 14 -5.61 -1.67 -5.62
CA SER A 14 -6.11 -0.75 -6.63
C SER A 14 -7.56 -1.03 -7.02
N LEU A 15 -8.10 -2.18 -6.62
CA LEU A 15 -9.44 -2.65 -6.98
C LEU A 15 -9.65 -2.68 -8.49
N THR A 16 -8.69 -3.27 -9.20
CA THR A 16 -8.74 -3.38 -10.64
C THR A 16 -9.85 -4.34 -11.05
N LYS A 17 -10.70 -3.94 -11.97
CA LYS A 17 -11.77 -4.80 -12.46
C LYS A 17 -11.17 -5.96 -13.26
N HIS A 18 -11.82 -7.13 -13.16
CA HIS A 18 -11.42 -8.33 -13.87
C HIS A 18 -11.29 -8.04 -15.37
N GLY A 19 -10.17 -8.47 -15.97
CA GLY A 19 -9.90 -8.29 -17.38
C GLY A 19 -9.36 -6.91 -17.79
N LYS A 20 -9.26 -5.97 -16.87
CA LYS A 20 -8.64 -4.67 -17.12
C LYS A 20 -7.44 -4.52 -16.22
N VAL A 21 -6.27 -4.35 -16.82
CA VAL A 21 -5.07 -4.05 -16.06
C VAL A 21 -5.02 -2.54 -15.89
N VAL A 22 -5.26 -2.08 -14.67
CA VAL A 22 -4.98 -0.71 -14.28
C VAL A 22 -3.59 -0.75 -13.69
N ASP A 23 -2.64 -0.14 -14.37
CA ASP A 23 -1.25 -0.12 -13.91
C ASP A 23 -0.97 1.10 -13.03
N TRP A 24 0.24 1.13 -12.48
CA TRP A 24 0.69 2.21 -11.62
C TRP A 24 0.60 3.58 -12.31
N ASN A 25 0.97 3.63 -13.60
CA ASN A 25 0.91 4.89 -14.35
C ASN A 25 -0.53 5.37 -14.54
N ALA A 26 -1.46 4.45 -14.78
CA ALA A 26 -2.88 4.80 -14.90
C ALA A 26 -3.43 5.32 -13.57
N ILE A 27 -3.02 4.74 -12.44
CA ILE A 27 -3.41 5.22 -11.11
C ILE A 27 -2.85 6.62 -10.88
N ARG A 28 -1.58 6.85 -11.23
CA ARG A 28 -0.95 8.16 -11.11
C ARG A 28 -1.70 9.20 -11.94
N ASP A 29 -2.02 8.87 -13.20
CA ASP A 29 -2.75 9.77 -14.08
C ASP A 29 -4.12 10.13 -13.51
N TYR A 30 -4.84 9.16 -12.97
CA TYR A 30 -6.14 9.40 -12.34
C TYR A 30 -5.99 10.36 -11.15
N HIS A 31 -5.04 10.11 -10.28
CA HIS A 31 -4.82 10.95 -9.10
C HIS A 31 -4.44 12.38 -9.48
N MET A 32 -3.61 12.55 -10.50
CA MET A 32 -3.15 13.88 -10.91
C MET A 32 -4.18 14.64 -11.75
N LYS A 33 -4.84 13.96 -12.69
CA LYS A 33 -5.75 14.60 -13.64
C LYS A 33 -7.18 14.74 -13.11
N GLU A 34 -7.70 13.68 -12.47
CA GLU A 34 -9.08 13.67 -11.99
C GLU A 34 -9.21 14.21 -10.57
N GLN A 35 -8.27 13.89 -9.69
CA GLN A 35 -8.28 14.37 -8.32
C GLN A 35 -7.53 15.67 -8.12
N GLY A 36 -6.73 16.08 -9.11
CA GLY A 36 -5.96 17.32 -9.03
C GLY A 36 -4.77 17.24 -8.06
N TRP A 37 -4.32 16.05 -7.70
CA TRP A 37 -3.19 15.87 -6.78
C TRP A 37 -1.87 16.08 -7.50
N LYS A 38 -0.83 16.46 -6.74
CA LYS A 38 0.52 16.70 -7.29
C LYS A 38 1.22 15.42 -7.73
N ASP A 39 0.81 14.27 -7.23
CA ASP A 39 1.38 12.96 -7.55
C ASP A 39 0.39 11.89 -7.12
N ILE A 40 0.70 10.62 -7.46
CA ILE A 40 -0.04 9.48 -6.96
C ILE A 40 -0.11 9.53 -5.42
N GLY A 41 -1.22 9.09 -4.85
CA GLY A 41 -1.46 9.24 -3.42
C GLY A 41 -0.69 8.27 -2.52
N TYR A 42 -0.10 7.22 -3.10
CA TYR A 42 0.65 6.19 -2.36
C TYR A 42 2.14 6.49 -2.35
N HIS A 43 2.86 5.93 -1.39
CA HIS A 43 4.31 6.02 -1.32
C HIS A 43 4.98 4.90 -2.12
N TYR A 44 4.38 3.73 -2.12
CA TYR A 44 4.87 2.55 -2.87
C TYR A 44 3.73 1.79 -3.51
N GLY A 45 4.07 1.03 -4.54
CA GLY A 45 3.17 0.09 -5.16
C GLY A 45 3.89 -1.20 -5.51
N ILE A 46 3.14 -2.27 -5.66
CA ILE A 46 3.65 -3.55 -6.14
C ILE A 46 2.80 -3.96 -7.32
N GLU A 47 3.45 -4.20 -8.46
CA GLU A 47 2.79 -4.47 -9.72
C GLU A 47 3.55 -5.53 -10.50
N ARG A 48 2.81 -6.31 -11.28
CA ARG A 48 3.41 -7.25 -12.22
C ARG A 48 3.94 -6.48 -13.44
N ILE A 49 5.24 -6.61 -13.68
CA ILE A 49 5.91 -6.05 -14.85
C ILE A 49 6.46 -7.21 -15.68
N GLY A 50 5.80 -7.51 -16.81
CA GLY A 50 6.13 -8.69 -17.59
C GLY A 50 5.83 -9.96 -16.79
N GLU A 51 6.83 -10.80 -16.57
CA GLU A 51 6.68 -12.05 -15.80
C GLU A 51 7.09 -11.92 -14.34
N LYS A 52 7.54 -10.73 -13.92
CA LYS A 52 8.02 -10.49 -12.56
C LYS A 52 7.19 -9.41 -11.87
N TYR A 53 7.30 -9.35 -10.56
CA TYR A 53 6.70 -8.29 -9.76
C TYR A 53 7.78 -7.29 -9.36
N ALA A 54 7.40 -6.02 -9.28
CA ALA A 54 8.32 -4.95 -8.94
C ALA A 54 7.71 -4.02 -7.90
N ILE A 55 8.58 -3.43 -7.07
CA ILE A 55 8.21 -2.36 -6.16
C ILE A 55 8.37 -1.05 -6.92
N LEU A 56 7.29 -0.27 -6.98
CA LEU A 56 7.26 1.02 -7.65
C LEU A 56 7.16 2.13 -6.63
N THR A 57 7.72 3.29 -6.95
CA THR A 57 7.72 4.43 -6.04
C THR A 57 6.70 5.48 -6.45
N GLY A 58 6.07 6.10 -5.46
CA GLY A 58 5.18 7.24 -5.62
C GLY A 58 5.74 8.44 -4.88
N ARG A 59 4.96 8.95 -3.90
CA ARG A 59 5.42 10.07 -3.08
C ARG A 59 6.63 9.65 -2.24
N ALA A 60 7.50 10.61 -1.92
CA ALA A 60 8.65 10.36 -1.04
C ALA A 60 8.16 9.94 0.36
N GLU A 61 8.97 9.17 1.07
CA GLU A 61 8.58 8.64 2.39
C GLU A 61 8.28 9.72 3.41
N ASN A 62 8.86 10.90 3.26
CA ASN A 62 8.59 12.02 4.16
C ASN A 62 7.47 12.93 3.70
N GLU A 63 6.83 12.64 2.58
CA GLU A 63 5.69 13.42 2.09
C GLU A 63 4.38 12.87 2.63
N THR A 64 3.45 13.78 2.95
CA THR A 64 2.09 13.39 3.30
C THR A 64 1.43 12.67 2.13
N GLY A 65 0.86 11.51 2.38
CA GLY A 65 0.14 10.76 1.36
C GLY A 65 -1.27 11.29 1.11
N ALA A 66 -1.97 10.65 0.18
CA ALA A 66 -3.38 10.88 -0.09
C ALA A 66 -4.04 9.51 -0.31
N HIS A 67 -3.99 8.66 0.71
CA HIS A 67 -4.46 7.28 0.61
C HIS A 67 -5.42 6.87 1.74
N THR A 68 -5.34 7.52 2.89
CA THR A 68 -6.21 7.23 4.05
C THR A 68 -6.44 8.51 4.81
N SER A 69 -7.59 9.15 4.55
CA SER A 69 -7.93 10.42 5.20
C SER A 69 -8.42 10.26 6.63
N GLN A 70 -8.98 9.08 6.95
CA GLN A 70 -9.54 8.80 8.26
C GLN A 70 -8.44 8.80 9.33
N ASN A 71 -8.77 9.29 10.52
CA ASN A 71 -7.89 9.32 11.69
C ASN A 71 -6.55 10.02 11.42
N LYS A 72 -6.52 10.94 10.44
CA LYS A 72 -5.30 11.67 10.05
C LYS A 72 -4.15 10.74 9.62
N MET A 73 -4.49 9.56 9.08
CA MET A 73 -3.48 8.58 8.69
C MET A 73 -2.58 9.06 7.55
N ASN A 74 -3.07 9.94 6.67
CA ASN A 74 -2.23 10.52 5.62
C ASN A 74 -0.99 11.24 6.17
N PHE A 75 -1.08 11.76 7.39
CA PHE A 75 -0.02 12.55 8.02
C PHE A 75 0.94 11.70 8.86
N GLN A 76 0.70 10.41 9.01
CA GLN A 76 1.51 9.58 9.91
C GLN A 76 1.75 8.15 9.38
N SER A 77 1.43 7.89 8.12
CA SER A 77 1.57 6.55 7.56
C SER A 77 2.15 6.55 6.16
N LEU A 78 2.75 5.41 5.81
CA LEU A 78 3.14 5.10 4.45
C LEU A 78 2.07 4.24 3.81
N GLY A 79 1.57 4.63 2.65
CA GLY A 79 0.58 3.87 1.90
C GLY A 79 1.25 2.98 0.86
N ILE A 80 0.95 1.70 0.88
CA ILE A 80 1.44 0.73 -0.10
C ILE A 80 0.25 0.17 -0.85
N CYS A 81 0.24 0.30 -2.18
CA CYS A 81 -0.83 -0.19 -3.02
C CYS A 81 -0.42 -1.46 -3.76
N MET A 82 -1.14 -2.54 -3.53
CA MET A 82 -1.02 -3.76 -4.33
C MET A 82 -1.91 -3.60 -5.57
N VAL A 83 -1.32 -3.57 -6.75
CA VAL A 83 -2.10 -3.43 -7.99
C VAL A 83 -2.83 -4.74 -8.28
N GLY A 84 -4.15 -4.73 -8.20
CA GLY A 84 -5.00 -5.90 -8.39
C GLY A 84 -6.30 -5.77 -7.61
N ASN A 85 -7.11 -6.84 -7.66
CA ASN A 85 -8.37 -6.93 -6.92
C ASN A 85 -8.33 -8.15 -6.01
N PHE A 86 -8.00 -7.93 -4.75
CA PHE A 86 -7.88 -9.01 -3.77
C PHE A 86 -9.14 -9.23 -2.94
N ASP A 87 -10.27 -8.72 -3.41
CA ASP A 87 -11.58 -9.22 -3.03
C ASP A 87 -11.85 -10.58 -3.67
N LEU A 88 -11.24 -10.84 -4.83
CA LEU A 88 -11.49 -12.03 -5.64
C LEU A 88 -10.49 -13.15 -5.40
N THR A 89 -9.23 -12.81 -5.15
CA THR A 89 -8.15 -13.79 -4.98
C THR A 89 -7.15 -13.28 -3.95
N ARG A 90 -6.32 -14.20 -3.46
CA ARG A 90 -5.12 -13.83 -2.70
C ARG A 90 -4.10 -13.20 -3.65
N PRO A 91 -3.22 -12.33 -3.16
CA PRO A 91 -2.10 -11.86 -3.99
C PRO A 91 -1.18 -13.03 -4.35
N PRO A 92 -0.60 -13.03 -5.57
CA PRO A 92 0.37 -14.04 -5.94
C PRO A 92 1.55 -14.05 -4.97
N GLU A 93 2.11 -15.23 -4.72
CA GLU A 93 3.19 -15.41 -3.75
C GLU A 93 4.39 -14.49 -3.99
N PRO A 94 4.88 -14.31 -5.23
CA PRO A 94 6.00 -13.38 -5.46
C PRO A 94 5.67 -11.93 -5.09
N ALA A 95 4.45 -11.49 -5.33
CA ALA A 95 4.02 -10.14 -4.96
C ALA A 95 3.93 -10.00 -3.44
N PHE A 96 3.40 -11.01 -2.77
CA PHE A 96 3.29 -11.03 -1.32
C PHE A 96 4.67 -10.99 -0.65
N LYS A 97 5.64 -11.75 -1.18
CA LYS A 97 7.02 -11.75 -0.67
C LYS A 97 7.66 -10.36 -0.79
N LEU A 98 7.47 -9.68 -1.91
CA LEU A 98 7.96 -8.31 -2.07
C LEU A 98 7.36 -7.37 -1.03
N LEU A 99 6.07 -7.52 -0.77
CA LEU A 99 5.39 -6.70 0.24
C LEU A 99 5.96 -6.96 1.64
N VAL A 100 6.19 -8.22 1.99
CA VAL A 100 6.82 -8.59 3.26
C VAL A 100 8.19 -7.92 3.40
N ASP A 101 9.03 -8.04 2.37
CA ASP A 101 10.37 -7.45 2.37
C ASP A 101 10.32 -5.93 2.50
N LEU A 102 9.42 -5.28 1.79
CA LEU A 102 9.25 -3.83 1.86
C LEU A 102 8.82 -3.41 3.27
N CYS A 103 7.85 -4.08 3.85
CA CYS A 103 7.38 -3.79 5.20
C CYS A 103 8.50 -3.97 6.24
N ILE A 104 9.30 -5.02 6.12
CA ILE A 104 10.44 -5.25 7.02
C ILE A 104 11.41 -4.07 6.96
N GLY A 105 11.77 -3.65 5.75
CA GLY A 105 12.69 -2.53 5.56
C GLY A 105 12.17 -1.24 6.18
N LEU A 106 10.89 -0.95 5.96
CA LEU A 106 10.25 0.27 6.48
C LEU A 106 10.09 0.23 8.01
N CYS A 107 9.70 -0.93 8.55
CA CYS A 107 9.59 -1.08 10.00
C CYS A 107 10.93 -0.87 10.69
N ARG A 108 12.01 -1.38 10.11
CA ARG A 108 13.35 -1.19 10.66
C ARG A 108 13.83 0.25 10.55
N LYS A 109 13.55 0.88 9.41
CA LYS A 109 14.01 2.25 9.14
C LYS A 109 13.37 3.28 10.08
N TYR A 110 12.10 3.12 10.39
CA TYR A 110 11.32 4.09 11.15
C TYR A 110 10.88 3.61 12.52
N ASP A 111 11.35 2.47 12.97
CA ASP A 111 10.92 1.85 14.23
C ASP A 111 9.41 1.69 14.32
N ILE A 112 8.80 1.26 13.23
CA ILE A 112 7.36 1.00 13.19
C ILE A 112 7.07 -0.37 13.79
N PRO A 113 6.24 -0.45 14.85
CA PRO A 113 5.84 -1.75 15.40
C PRO A 113 5.05 -2.56 14.37
N VAL A 114 5.21 -3.87 14.39
CA VAL A 114 4.49 -4.75 13.44
C VAL A 114 2.97 -4.59 13.58
N GLU A 115 2.48 -4.30 14.79
CA GLU A 115 1.08 -4.03 15.06
C GLU A 115 0.54 -2.83 14.31
N ASN A 116 1.42 -1.94 13.84
CA ASN A 116 1.05 -0.75 13.09
C ASN A 116 1.05 -0.95 11.58
N ILE A 117 1.18 -2.18 11.12
CA ILE A 117 0.88 -2.55 9.73
C ILE A 117 -0.62 -2.82 9.67
N LYS A 118 -1.35 -1.91 9.01
CA LYS A 118 -2.82 -1.90 9.03
C LYS A 118 -3.40 -2.04 7.63
N ALA A 119 -4.64 -2.46 7.58
CA ALA A 119 -5.43 -2.45 6.35
C ALA A 119 -6.20 -1.14 6.25
N HIS A 120 -6.44 -0.66 5.04
CA HIS A 120 -7.26 0.54 4.84
C HIS A 120 -8.64 0.40 5.50
N ARG A 121 -9.24 -0.79 5.42
CA ARG A 121 -10.55 -1.06 6.05
C ARG A 121 -10.57 -0.89 7.57
N ASP A 122 -9.41 -0.93 8.22
CA ASP A 122 -9.34 -0.70 9.67
C ASP A 122 -9.73 0.73 10.04
N TYR A 123 -9.61 1.67 9.09
CA TYR A 123 -9.96 3.07 9.27
C TYR A 123 -11.18 3.49 8.46
N ALA A 124 -11.49 2.77 7.39
CA ALA A 124 -12.62 3.03 6.51
C ALA A 124 -13.47 1.77 6.43
N SER A 125 -14.32 1.55 7.44
CA SER A 125 -15.07 0.30 7.63
C SER A 125 -16.03 -0.03 6.48
N TYR A 126 -16.40 0.97 5.67
CA TYR A 126 -17.25 0.76 4.49
C TYR A 126 -16.48 0.21 3.28
N LYS A 127 -15.16 0.05 3.39
CA LYS A 127 -14.31 -0.49 2.34
C LYS A 127 -13.82 -1.89 2.69
N THR A 128 -13.48 -2.68 1.67
CA THR A 128 -12.85 -3.98 1.85
C THR A 128 -11.33 -3.92 1.66
N CYS A 129 -10.82 -2.78 1.18
CA CYS A 129 -9.40 -2.57 0.89
C CYS A 129 -8.49 -2.97 2.05
N PRO A 130 -7.47 -3.78 1.84
CA PRO A 130 -6.85 -4.20 0.58
C PRO A 130 -7.47 -5.45 -0.07
N GLY A 131 -8.65 -5.85 0.32
CA GLY A 131 -9.39 -6.94 -0.26
C GLY A 131 -9.77 -8.02 0.73
N LYS A 132 -10.95 -8.64 0.51
CA LYS A 132 -11.48 -9.69 1.40
C LYS A 132 -10.56 -10.90 1.49
N MET A 133 -9.85 -11.19 0.40
CA MET A 133 -8.95 -12.34 0.32
C MET A 133 -7.50 -11.98 0.67
N PHE A 134 -7.24 -10.72 1.00
CA PHE A 134 -5.88 -10.30 1.34
C PHE A 134 -5.50 -10.79 2.75
N PRO A 135 -4.36 -11.51 2.90
CA PRO A 135 -4.01 -12.15 4.17
C PRO A 135 -3.25 -11.20 5.12
N MET A 136 -3.97 -10.25 5.75
CA MET A 136 -3.35 -9.29 6.66
C MET A 136 -2.67 -9.94 7.86
N ALA A 137 -3.30 -10.94 8.46
CA ALA A 137 -2.71 -11.63 9.62
C ALA A 137 -1.40 -12.33 9.26
N GLU A 138 -1.36 -12.99 8.10
CA GLU A 138 -0.16 -13.67 7.60
C GLU A 138 0.94 -12.66 7.31
N LEU A 139 0.60 -11.49 6.76
CA LEU A 139 1.56 -10.42 6.53
C LEU A 139 2.25 -10.02 7.84
N GLY A 140 1.47 -9.77 8.88
CA GLY A 140 2.01 -9.43 10.19
C GLY A 140 2.91 -10.51 10.76
N GLU A 141 2.51 -11.77 10.64
CA GLU A 141 3.31 -12.90 11.11
C GLU A 141 4.65 -13.02 10.37
N GLU A 142 4.62 -12.89 9.03
CA GLU A 142 5.85 -12.99 8.24
C GLU A 142 6.81 -11.85 8.51
N VAL A 143 6.31 -10.64 8.71
CA VAL A 143 7.15 -9.50 9.08
C VAL A 143 7.75 -9.71 10.48
N ARG A 144 6.93 -10.16 11.43
CA ARG A 144 7.38 -10.36 12.83
C ARG A 144 8.53 -11.36 12.93
N LYS A 145 8.55 -12.37 12.09
CA LYS A 145 9.62 -13.38 12.11
C LYS A 145 10.99 -12.81 11.75
N ARG A 146 11.03 -11.71 11.00
CA ARG A 146 12.27 -11.22 10.38
C ARG A 146 12.65 -9.79 10.79
N VAL A 147 11.75 -9.09 11.44
CA VAL A 147 11.99 -7.68 11.82
C VAL A 147 12.83 -7.49 13.10
#